data_40c3e1b0cc49e02b0d78c71fd2d63c41
#
_entry.id   40c3e1b0cc49e02b0d78c71fd2d63c41
#
_cell.length_a   1.000
_cell.length_b   1.000
_cell.length_c   1.000
_cell.angle_alpha   90.00
_cell.angle_beta   90.00
_cell.angle_gamma   90.00
#
_symmetry.space_group_name_H-M   'P 1'
#
loop_
_entity.id
_entity.type
_entity.pdbx_description
1 polymer ?
#
loop_
_entity_poly.entity_id
_entity_poly.type
_entity_poly.pdbx_seq_one_letter_code
_entity_poly.pdbx_strand_id
1 'polypeptide(L)'
;DYVRQDFQLKEIPDGAKEAKCDLKITKTGASIVNMDVEMKETCYAMFYRIFSAADWAPYENADEATMTALAQALDQEGWGIKNINFSQKGSYATTDYQHALDPNGSYVVAYVGRNGYGQLSEVKTETFSTKARVMDNPGASKATIDITISDPGRTSLKLTYTCLLYTSDAADE
;
A
#
# COMPACT_ATOMS: atom_id res chain seq x y z
N ASP A 1 41.40 13.09 -8.50
CA ASP A 1 41.28 13.96 -7.31
C ASP A 1 39.84 13.95 -6.84
N TYR A 2 39.61 13.47 -5.61
CA TYR A 2 38.30 13.53 -4.97
C TYR A 2 38.19 14.85 -4.23
N VAL A 3 37.20 15.65 -4.60
CA VAL A 3 36.84 16.86 -3.85
C VAL A 3 35.89 16.47 -2.74
N ARG A 4 36.36 16.50 -1.50
CA ARG A 4 35.50 16.35 -0.33
C ARG A 4 34.89 17.71 -0.03
N GLN A 5 33.54 17.78 -0.06
CA GLN A 5 32.82 18.95 0.36
C GLN A 5 32.08 18.60 1.67
N ASP A 6 32.50 19.24 2.74
CA ASP A 6 31.82 19.11 4.03
C ASP A 6 30.64 20.11 4.06
N PHE A 7 29.48 19.62 4.46
CA PHE A 7 28.30 20.46 4.68
C PHE A 7 27.75 20.22 6.08
N GLN A 8 27.20 21.25 6.66
CA GLN A 8 26.56 21.20 7.97
C GLN A 8 25.05 21.23 7.79
N LEU A 9 24.36 20.23 8.34
CA LEU A 9 22.89 20.26 8.38
C LEU A 9 22.45 21.40 9.30
N LYS A 10 21.41 22.11 8.87
CA LYS A 10 20.80 23.13 9.74
C LYS A 10 20.14 22.43 10.93
N GLU A 11 20.28 23.03 12.10
CA GLU A 11 19.53 22.62 13.28
C GLU A 11 18.02 22.77 13.03
N ILE A 12 17.24 21.89 13.65
CA ILE A 12 15.78 21.98 13.60
C ILE A 12 15.40 23.24 14.37
N PRO A 13 14.67 24.21 13.76
CA PRO A 13 14.31 25.43 14.46
C PRO A 13 13.40 25.12 15.64
N ASP A 14 13.59 25.89 16.73
CA ASP A 14 12.63 25.89 17.81
C ASP A 14 11.23 26.22 17.28
N GLY A 15 10.25 25.34 17.58
CA GLY A 15 8.88 25.48 17.08
C GLY A 15 8.64 24.96 15.66
N ALA A 16 9.52 24.10 15.13
CA ALA A 16 9.23 23.36 13.89
C ALA A 16 7.86 22.66 14.01
N LYS A 17 7.00 22.92 13.04
CA LYS A 17 5.63 22.42 13.07
C LYS A 17 5.57 20.92 12.76
N GLU A 18 4.77 20.22 13.54
CA GLU A 18 4.47 18.81 13.34
C GLU A 18 3.92 18.54 11.92
N ALA A 19 4.32 17.41 11.34
CA ALA A 19 3.77 16.95 10.07
C ALA A 19 2.29 16.54 10.24
N LYS A 20 1.39 17.24 9.56
CA LYS A 20 -0.05 16.95 9.62
C LYS A 20 -0.51 16.29 8.33
N CYS A 21 -0.96 15.05 8.43
CA CYS A 21 -1.59 14.31 7.34
C CYS A 21 -2.80 13.54 7.87
N ASP A 22 -3.73 13.28 6.98
CA ASP A 22 -4.93 12.49 7.25
C ASP A 22 -5.17 11.52 6.09
N LEU A 23 -5.63 10.31 6.43
CA LEU A 23 -6.00 9.27 5.50
C LEU A 23 -7.41 8.82 5.84
N LYS A 24 -8.24 8.61 4.82
CA LYS A 24 -9.61 8.15 4.97
C LYS A 24 -9.91 7.05 3.97
N ILE A 25 -10.49 5.96 4.43
CA ILE A 25 -10.99 4.90 3.56
C ILE A 25 -12.29 5.37 2.90
N THR A 26 -12.33 5.34 1.57
CA THR A 26 -13.49 5.80 0.79
C THR A 26 -14.29 4.68 0.16
N LYS A 27 -13.63 3.60 -0.22
CA LYS A 27 -14.27 2.43 -0.82
C LYS A 27 -13.45 1.18 -0.59
N THR A 28 -14.13 0.05 -0.35
CA THR A 28 -13.51 -1.27 -0.28
C THR A 28 -14.11 -2.21 -1.32
N GLY A 29 -13.24 -2.98 -1.96
CA GLY A 29 -13.60 -4.12 -2.83
C GLY A 29 -13.31 -5.46 -2.15
N ALA A 30 -13.26 -6.53 -2.91
CA ALA A 30 -12.90 -7.85 -2.40
C ALA A 30 -11.40 -7.98 -2.11
N SER A 31 -10.55 -7.28 -2.87
CA SER A 31 -9.09 -7.35 -2.76
C SER A 31 -8.41 -5.98 -2.87
N ILE A 32 -9.20 -4.91 -2.90
CA ILE A 32 -8.72 -3.54 -3.05
C ILE A 32 -9.34 -2.62 -2.01
N VAL A 33 -8.63 -1.53 -1.71
CA VAL A 33 -9.13 -0.41 -0.91
C VAL A 33 -8.78 0.91 -1.60
N ASN A 34 -9.72 1.84 -1.61
CA ASN A 34 -9.49 3.20 -2.05
C ASN A 34 -9.36 4.10 -0.84
N MET A 35 -8.35 4.95 -0.87
CA MET A 35 -8.02 5.85 0.23
C MET A 35 -7.88 7.28 -0.31
N ASP A 36 -8.48 8.23 0.39
CA ASP A 36 -8.22 9.65 0.19
C ASP A 36 -7.16 10.08 1.19
N VAL A 37 -6.14 10.74 0.70
CA VAL A 37 -5.02 11.25 1.49
C VAL A 37 -4.99 12.76 1.41
N GLU A 38 -4.89 13.41 2.55
CA GLU A 38 -4.67 14.85 2.66
C GLU A 38 -3.38 15.11 3.43
N MET A 39 -2.44 15.81 2.80
CA MET A 39 -1.23 16.31 3.43
C MET A 39 -1.31 17.82 3.57
N LYS A 40 -1.14 18.33 4.80
CA LYS A 40 -1.09 19.76 5.05
C LYS A 40 0.27 20.33 4.65
N GLU A 41 0.38 21.67 4.62
CA GLU A 41 1.59 22.41 4.26
C GLU A 41 2.85 22.03 5.06
N THR A 42 2.65 21.53 6.30
CA THR A 42 3.75 21.10 7.18
C THR A 42 4.21 19.66 6.89
N CYS A 43 3.45 18.89 6.12
CA CYS A 43 3.76 17.51 5.81
C CYS A 43 4.47 17.41 4.45
N TYR A 44 5.76 17.07 4.48
CA TYR A 44 6.56 16.89 3.28
C TYR A 44 6.32 15.52 2.64
N ALA A 45 6.16 14.48 3.42
CA ALA A 45 5.89 13.13 2.97
C ALA A 45 4.99 12.41 3.96
N MET A 46 4.24 11.45 3.48
CA MET A 46 3.44 10.53 4.27
C MET A 46 3.84 9.11 3.90
N PHE A 47 3.92 8.25 4.88
CA PHE A 47 4.22 6.83 4.72
C PHE A 47 3.13 6.01 5.37
N TYR A 48 2.73 4.93 4.72
CA TYR A 48 1.68 4.05 5.23
C TYR A 48 1.99 2.58 4.96
N ARG A 49 1.35 1.72 5.74
CA ARG A 49 1.36 0.27 5.54
C ARG A 49 0.01 -0.31 5.94
N ILE A 50 -0.43 -1.32 5.21
CA ILE A 50 -1.64 -2.07 5.51
C ILE A 50 -1.24 -3.35 6.24
N PHE A 51 -1.83 -3.55 7.40
CA PHE A 51 -1.66 -4.73 8.25
C PHE A 51 -2.94 -5.55 8.23
N SER A 52 -2.84 -6.87 8.24
CA SER A 52 -3.97 -7.70 8.64
C SER A 52 -4.30 -7.44 10.12
N ALA A 53 -5.53 -7.74 10.55
CA ALA A 53 -5.88 -7.60 11.97
C ALA A 53 -4.96 -8.44 12.88
N ALA A 54 -4.50 -9.59 12.41
CA ALA A 54 -3.56 -10.44 13.16
C ALA A 54 -2.17 -9.79 13.28
N ASP A 55 -1.65 -9.20 12.20
CA ASP A 55 -0.36 -8.51 12.21
C ASP A 55 -0.41 -7.20 13.01
N TRP A 56 -1.59 -6.59 13.13
CA TRP A 56 -1.80 -5.38 13.90
C TRP A 56 -1.94 -5.63 15.40
N ALA A 57 -2.41 -6.80 15.81
CA ALA A 57 -2.68 -7.12 17.21
C ALA A 57 -1.55 -6.73 18.21
N PRO A 58 -0.24 -6.89 17.88
CA PRO A 58 0.85 -6.45 18.77
C PRO A 58 0.90 -4.94 19.03
N TYR A 59 0.28 -4.13 18.18
CA TYR A 59 0.31 -2.66 18.25
C TYR A 59 -0.95 -2.04 18.88
N GLU A 60 -2.01 -2.82 19.09
CA GLU A 60 -3.32 -2.33 19.55
C GLU A 60 -3.26 -1.57 20.88
N ASN A 61 -2.38 -2.03 21.79
CA ASN A 61 -2.17 -1.41 23.11
C ASN A 61 -0.67 -1.19 23.37
N ALA A 62 0.08 -0.92 22.32
CA ALA A 62 1.52 -0.76 22.41
C ALA A 62 1.89 0.53 23.15
N ASP A 63 3.02 0.48 23.83
CA ASP A 63 3.60 1.65 24.48
C ASP A 63 4.17 2.66 23.45
N GLU A 64 4.48 3.86 23.95
CA GLU A 64 5.03 4.95 23.13
C GLU A 64 6.33 4.55 22.42
N ALA A 65 7.19 3.77 23.08
CA ALA A 65 8.46 3.34 22.48
C ALA A 65 8.22 2.42 21.27
N THR A 66 7.28 1.48 21.39
CA THR A 66 6.88 0.57 20.30
C THR A 66 6.24 1.36 19.15
N MET A 67 5.37 2.32 19.44
CA MET A 67 4.74 3.15 18.41
C MET A 67 5.74 4.08 17.73
N THR A 68 6.74 4.58 18.45
CA THR A 68 7.84 5.35 17.87
C THR A 68 8.70 4.49 16.93
N ALA A 69 9.01 3.26 17.32
CA ALA A 69 9.73 2.32 16.47
C ALA A 69 8.92 1.98 15.21
N LEU A 70 7.59 1.81 15.32
CA LEU A 70 6.71 1.62 14.18
C LEU A 70 6.72 2.83 13.24
N ALA A 71 6.68 4.06 13.78
CA ALA A 71 6.77 5.28 12.96
C ALA A 71 8.06 5.31 12.13
N GLN A 72 9.20 4.96 12.73
CA GLN A 72 10.48 4.87 12.05
C GLN A 72 10.49 3.76 10.98
N ALA A 73 9.92 2.60 11.27
CA ALA A 73 9.78 1.52 10.29
C ALA A 73 8.90 1.92 9.11
N LEU A 74 7.81 2.64 9.34
CA LEU A 74 6.95 3.17 8.27
C LEU A 74 7.71 4.17 7.39
N ASP A 75 8.51 5.06 7.97
CA ASP A 75 9.34 6.01 7.20
C ASP A 75 10.39 5.32 6.32
N GLN A 76 10.93 4.20 6.77
CA GLN A 76 11.98 3.46 6.07
C GLN A 76 11.44 2.47 5.04
N GLU A 77 10.37 1.76 5.37
CA GLU A 77 9.88 0.61 4.62
C GLU A 77 8.44 0.78 4.11
N GLY A 78 7.72 1.79 4.58
CA GLY A 78 6.35 2.07 4.16
C GLY A 78 6.25 2.64 2.75
N TRP A 79 5.05 2.61 2.18
CA TRP A 79 4.78 3.30 0.91
C TRP A 79 4.71 4.79 1.11
N GLY A 80 5.56 5.51 0.39
CA GLY A 80 5.71 6.94 0.54
C GLY A 80 4.92 7.74 -0.50
N ILE A 81 4.26 8.78 -0.03
CA ILE A 81 3.62 9.81 -0.84
C ILE A 81 4.33 11.13 -0.53
N LYS A 82 4.89 11.77 -1.55
CA LYS A 82 5.61 13.05 -1.39
C LYS A 82 4.71 14.22 -1.71
N ASN A 83 4.69 15.20 -0.83
CA ASN A 83 4.00 16.46 -1.03
C ASN A 83 4.95 17.52 -1.61
N ILE A 84 5.09 17.54 -2.91
CA ILE A 84 6.01 18.44 -3.61
C ILE A 84 5.64 19.92 -3.40
N ASN A 85 4.36 20.21 -3.23
CA ASN A 85 3.83 21.58 -3.07
C ASN A 85 3.37 21.90 -1.63
N PHE A 86 3.70 21.04 -0.65
CA PHE A 86 3.27 21.18 0.75
C PHE A 86 1.75 21.29 0.96
N SER A 87 0.97 20.87 -0.01
CA SER A 87 -0.49 20.82 0.07
C SER A 87 -1.02 19.87 -0.99
N GLN A 88 -0.99 18.58 -0.71
CA GLN A 88 -1.44 17.55 -1.64
C GLN A 88 -2.68 16.84 -1.11
N LYS A 89 -3.67 16.73 -1.99
CA LYS A 89 -4.80 15.81 -1.82
C LYS A 89 -4.82 14.82 -2.98
N GLY A 90 -5.18 13.59 -2.70
CA GLY A 90 -5.31 12.59 -3.74
C GLY A 90 -6.07 11.36 -3.28
N SER A 91 -6.64 10.68 -4.26
CA SER A 91 -7.21 9.35 -4.06
C SER A 91 -6.20 8.31 -4.49
N TYR A 92 -5.97 7.32 -3.63
CA TYR A 92 -5.05 6.22 -3.87
C TYR A 92 -5.80 4.90 -3.73
N ALA A 93 -5.51 3.97 -4.62
CA ALA A 93 -6.06 2.63 -4.57
C ALA A 93 -4.93 1.61 -4.38
N THR A 94 -5.13 0.68 -3.46
CA THR A 94 -4.32 -0.53 -3.40
C THR A 94 -4.91 -1.55 -4.38
N THR A 95 -4.06 -2.15 -5.20
CA THR A 95 -4.47 -3.15 -6.20
C THR A 95 -3.96 -4.53 -5.82
N ASP A 96 -4.53 -5.56 -6.40
CA ASP A 96 -4.10 -6.96 -6.21
C ASP A 96 -2.61 -7.19 -6.49
N TYR A 97 -2.00 -6.31 -7.26
CA TYR A 97 -0.63 -6.47 -7.70
C TYR A 97 0.42 -6.08 -6.66
N GLN A 98 0.12 -5.09 -5.83
CA GLN A 98 1.07 -4.58 -4.81
C GLN A 98 0.59 -4.85 -3.38
N HIS A 99 -0.71 -5.02 -3.19
CA HIS A 99 -1.35 -5.16 -1.91
C HIS A 99 -2.54 -6.12 -2.04
N ALA A 100 -2.25 -7.38 -2.36
CA ALA A 100 -3.27 -8.40 -2.44
C ALA A 100 -3.94 -8.55 -1.07
N LEU A 101 -5.17 -8.04 -0.97
CA LEU A 101 -5.99 -8.17 0.21
C LEU A 101 -6.90 -9.39 0.06
N ASP A 102 -7.04 -10.17 1.12
CA ASP A 102 -7.95 -11.30 1.13
C ASP A 102 -9.41 -10.82 1.20
N PRO A 103 -10.33 -11.45 0.48
CA PRO A 103 -11.76 -11.19 0.63
C PRO A 103 -12.25 -11.51 2.05
N ASN A 104 -13.18 -10.71 2.56
CA ASN A 104 -13.69 -10.80 3.94
C ASN A 104 -12.62 -10.62 5.02
N GLY A 105 -11.48 -10.05 4.67
CA GLY A 105 -10.40 -9.76 5.61
C GLY A 105 -10.66 -8.46 6.38
N SER A 106 -10.13 -8.37 7.61
CA SER A 106 -10.10 -7.16 8.41
C SER A 106 -8.68 -6.61 8.46
N TYR A 107 -8.53 -5.30 8.26
CA TYR A 107 -7.25 -4.64 8.07
C TYR A 107 -7.16 -3.33 8.82
N VAL A 108 -5.94 -2.93 9.10
CA VAL A 108 -5.58 -1.64 9.67
C VAL A 108 -4.56 -0.98 8.74
N VAL A 109 -4.83 0.25 8.32
CA VAL A 109 -3.83 1.12 7.68
C VAL A 109 -3.19 1.94 8.77
N ALA A 110 -1.90 1.76 8.98
CA ALA A 110 -1.11 2.64 9.85
C ALA A 110 -0.31 3.62 8.98
N TYR A 111 -0.26 4.89 9.39
CA TYR A 111 0.41 5.91 8.63
C TYR A 111 1.06 6.97 9.52
N VAL A 112 2.07 7.63 8.98
CA VAL A 112 2.86 8.66 9.64
C VAL A 112 3.21 9.76 8.64
N GLY A 113 3.21 11.01 9.09
CA GLY A 113 3.70 12.15 8.33
C GLY A 113 5.14 12.47 8.69
N ARG A 114 5.89 12.99 7.73
CA ARG A 114 7.24 13.54 7.93
C ARG A 114 7.28 15.00 7.48
N ASN A 115 7.79 15.88 8.32
CA ASN A 115 7.98 17.29 7.95
C ASN A 115 9.26 17.50 7.14
N GLY A 116 9.51 18.75 6.71
CA GLY A 116 10.69 19.11 5.93
C GLY A 116 12.02 19.01 6.68
N TYR A 117 11.98 18.81 8.00
CA TYR A 117 13.16 18.62 8.87
C TYR A 117 13.40 17.15 9.22
N GLY A 118 12.60 16.23 8.70
CA GLY A 118 12.72 14.79 8.96
C GLY A 118 12.02 14.31 10.23
N GLN A 119 11.29 15.20 10.95
CA GLN A 119 10.55 14.80 12.13
C GLN A 119 9.28 14.05 11.72
N LEU A 120 8.98 12.97 12.44
CA LEU A 120 7.80 12.15 12.22
C LEU A 120 6.65 12.61 13.13
N SER A 121 5.42 12.49 12.65
CA SER A 121 4.22 12.59 13.48
C SER A 121 4.01 11.32 14.29
N GLU A 122 3.05 11.36 15.19
CA GLU A 122 2.50 10.14 15.78
C GLU A 122 1.92 9.23 14.68
N VAL A 123 1.94 7.92 14.95
CA VAL A 123 1.28 6.94 14.09
C VAL A 123 -0.22 7.09 14.23
N LYS A 124 -0.90 7.25 13.11
CA LYS A 124 -2.36 7.24 13.02
C LYS A 124 -2.83 5.97 12.32
N THR A 125 -4.07 5.59 12.55
CA THR A 125 -4.64 4.36 12.00
C THR A 125 -6.05 4.57 11.48
N GLU A 126 -6.40 3.82 10.44
CA GLU A 126 -7.74 3.63 9.93
C GLU A 126 -8.02 2.13 9.76
N THR A 127 -9.22 1.70 10.12
CA THR A 127 -9.62 0.30 10.01
C THR A 127 -10.62 0.10 8.87
N PHE A 128 -10.53 -1.05 8.20
CA PHE A 128 -11.50 -1.41 7.18
C PHE A 128 -11.62 -2.93 7.03
N SER A 129 -12.69 -3.35 6.35
CA SER A 129 -12.85 -4.75 5.94
C SER A 129 -13.08 -4.81 4.44
N THR A 130 -12.50 -5.83 3.82
CA THR A 130 -12.74 -6.14 2.41
C THR A 130 -14.09 -6.84 2.25
N LYS A 131 -14.66 -6.73 1.05
CA LYS A 131 -15.92 -7.40 0.71
C LYS A 131 -15.70 -8.87 0.37
N ALA A 132 -16.79 -9.64 0.40
CA ALA A 132 -16.78 -10.97 -0.20
C ALA A 132 -16.43 -10.88 -1.69
N ARG A 133 -15.73 -11.87 -2.20
CA ARG A 133 -15.60 -12.03 -3.64
C ARG A 133 -16.94 -12.51 -4.19
N VAL A 134 -17.63 -11.67 -4.92
CA VAL A 134 -18.82 -12.05 -5.65
C VAL A 134 -18.35 -12.62 -6.99
N MET A 135 -18.67 -13.86 -7.24
CA MET A 135 -18.52 -14.46 -8.57
C MET A 135 -19.86 -14.34 -9.27
N ASP A 136 -19.92 -13.48 -10.28
CA ASP A 136 -21.15 -13.27 -11.05
C ASP A 136 -21.58 -14.54 -11.79
N ASN A 137 -20.67 -15.49 -12.01
CA ASN A 137 -20.98 -16.79 -12.56
C ASN A 137 -20.09 -17.89 -11.93
N PRO A 138 -20.56 -18.55 -10.85
CA PRO A 138 -19.78 -19.62 -10.19
C PRO A 138 -19.39 -20.79 -11.09
N GLY A 139 -20.07 -20.96 -12.23
CA GLY A 139 -19.76 -21.99 -13.23
C GLY A 139 -18.70 -21.59 -14.27
N ALA A 140 -18.46 -20.28 -14.46
CA ALA A 140 -17.54 -19.75 -15.47
C ALA A 140 -16.12 -19.50 -14.96
N SER A 141 -15.86 -19.70 -13.69
CA SER A 141 -14.56 -19.35 -13.06
C SER A 141 -13.50 -20.44 -13.12
N LYS A 142 -13.69 -21.48 -13.89
CA LYS A 142 -12.61 -22.46 -14.14
C LYS A 142 -11.75 -21.97 -15.29
N ALA A 143 -10.71 -21.22 -15.00
CA ALA A 143 -9.61 -21.08 -15.95
C ALA A 143 -8.99 -22.45 -16.15
N THR A 144 -9.11 -23.02 -17.34
CA THR A 144 -8.41 -24.24 -17.74
C THR A 144 -7.16 -23.85 -18.51
N ILE A 145 -6.04 -24.38 -18.07
CA ILE A 145 -4.77 -24.26 -18.78
C ILE A 145 -4.45 -25.64 -19.33
N ASP A 146 -4.49 -25.78 -20.65
CA ASP A 146 -4.02 -26.96 -21.32
C ASP A 146 -2.58 -26.76 -21.79
N ILE A 147 -1.69 -27.66 -21.38
CA ILE A 147 -0.29 -27.65 -21.78
C ILE A 147 -0.02 -28.86 -22.66
N THR A 148 0.37 -28.61 -23.89
CA THR A 148 0.79 -29.66 -24.81
C THR A 148 2.29 -29.61 -25.07
N ILE A 149 2.97 -30.71 -24.87
CA ILE A 149 4.39 -30.86 -25.17
C ILE A 149 4.49 -31.51 -26.56
N SER A 150 5.16 -30.86 -27.48
CA SER A 150 5.42 -31.40 -28.82
C SER A 150 6.90 -31.28 -29.20
N ASP A 151 7.31 -32.07 -30.17
CA ASP A 151 8.66 -32.04 -30.74
C ASP A 151 9.79 -32.11 -29.70
N PRO A 152 9.84 -33.15 -28.83
CA PRO A 152 10.92 -33.29 -27.86
C PRO A 152 12.22 -33.62 -28.58
N GLY A 153 13.12 -32.63 -28.64
CA GLY A 153 14.50 -32.81 -29.10
C GLY A 153 15.45 -33.16 -27.94
N ARG A 154 16.72 -33.45 -28.24
CA ARG A 154 17.72 -33.75 -27.22
C ARG A 154 17.96 -32.60 -26.25
N THR A 155 17.76 -31.37 -26.69
CA THR A 155 18.05 -30.12 -25.93
C THR A 155 16.96 -29.09 -26.05
N SER A 156 15.83 -29.41 -26.70
CA SER A 156 14.72 -28.48 -26.89
C SER A 156 13.40 -29.20 -26.86
N LEU A 157 12.35 -28.53 -26.45
CA LEU A 157 10.97 -28.98 -26.54
C LEU A 157 10.09 -27.77 -26.87
N LYS A 158 8.97 -28.04 -27.56
CA LYS A 158 7.96 -27.02 -27.82
C LYS A 158 6.83 -27.18 -26.82
N LEU A 159 6.58 -26.12 -26.05
CA LEU A 159 5.43 -26.01 -25.16
C LEU A 159 4.38 -25.14 -25.83
N THR A 160 3.18 -25.68 -26.00
CA THR A 160 2.01 -24.90 -26.39
C THR A 160 1.06 -24.87 -25.19
N TYR A 161 0.68 -23.71 -24.75
CA TYR A 161 -0.31 -23.54 -23.68
C TYR A 161 -1.51 -22.75 -24.21
N THR A 162 -2.69 -23.23 -23.89
CA THR A 162 -3.96 -22.57 -24.17
C THR A 162 -4.61 -22.24 -22.86
N CYS A 163 -4.83 -20.95 -22.61
CA CYS A 163 -5.58 -20.47 -21.45
C CYS A 163 -6.96 -20.01 -21.93
N LEU A 164 -8.00 -20.68 -21.48
CA LEU A 164 -9.37 -20.23 -21.69
C LEU A 164 -9.80 -19.43 -20.46
N LEU A 165 -9.71 -18.11 -20.57
CA LEU A 165 -10.32 -17.19 -19.63
C LEU A 165 -11.72 -16.86 -20.17
N TYR A 166 -12.74 -17.36 -19.54
CA TYR A 166 -14.10 -16.87 -19.80
C TYR A 166 -14.26 -15.53 -19.08
N THR A 167 -14.03 -14.46 -19.80
CA THR A 167 -14.59 -13.16 -19.43
C THR A 167 -16.05 -13.19 -19.89
N SER A 168 -16.99 -13.22 -18.97
CA SER A 168 -18.36 -12.85 -19.33
C SER A 168 -18.33 -11.35 -19.64
N ASP A 169 -18.39 -11.00 -20.91
CA ASP A 169 -18.83 -9.68 -21.32
C ASP A 169 -20.25 -9.49 -20.82
N ALA A 170 -20.39 -8.81 -19.70
CA ALA A 170 -21.63 -8.13 -19.38
C ALA A 170 -21.63 -6.82 -20.19
N ALA A 171 -21.82 -6.97 -21.50
CA ALA A 171 -22.30 -5.89 -22.32
C ALA A 171 -23.81 -6.07 -22.43
N ASP A 172 -24.50 -4.96 -22.23
CA ASP A 172 -25.86 -4.67 -22.65
C ASP A 172 -27.01 -5.18 -21.78
N GLU A 173 -27.48 -4.31 -20.88
CA GLU A 173 -28.74 -3.52 -21.03
C GLU A 173 -28.92 -2.60 -19.83
#